data_875ba4a342d7918bf3cccac4c39d0a07
#
_entry.id   875ba4a342d7918bf3cccac4c39d0a07
#
_cell.length_a   1.000
_cell.length_b   1.000
_cell.length_c   1.000
_cell.angle_alpha   90.00
_cell.angle_beta   90.00
_cell.angle_gamma   90.00
#
_symmetry.space_group_name_H-M   'P 1'
#
loop_
_entity.id
_entity.type
_entity.pdbx_description
1 polymer ?
#
loop_
_entity_poly.entity_id
_entity_poly.type
_entity_poly.pdbx_seq_one_letter_code
_entity_poly.pdbx_strand_id
1 'polypeptide(L)'
;LKVEQVGGIDRRVICGKAVTVGESKVKGVFGIKPVHLSGTEEKEKIPSMEKMYVDIGAESREQALCFVNVGDYVVFDTPFLCRDGRIFAKALDDRAGCLVLIEMLKQRLAYDMHFSFLVQEEVGLRGAAAAAYTVEPYAGIVVESTTAADTAGVDSSRQVCRLGEGAVVSFMDRRTIYDKDYYKLALHCGQHAGVKVQLKQAVTGGNDAGAIHCSRGGVRTIAISLPCRYIHSGTSIITVEDLEAVYQTVFLTAEKIAGDETV
;
A
#
# COMPACT_ATOMS: atom_id res chain seq x y z
N LEU A 1 2.45 -16.28 21.78
CA LEU A 1 3.56 -15.38 21.43
C LEU A 1 3.13 -13.94 21.65
N LYS A 2 4.00 -13.09 22.19
CA LYS A 2 3.83 -11.64 22.17
C LYS A 2 4.24 -11.11 20.81
N VAL A 3 3.58 -10.05 20.35
CA VAL A 3 3.80 -9.46 19.03
C VAL A 3 3.83 -7.93 19.12
N GLU A 4 4.62 -7.34 18.23
CA GLU A 4 4.63 -5.90 18.00
C GLU A 4 4.24 -5.62 16.54
N GLN A 5 3.60 -4.49 16.30
CA GLN A 5 3.21 -4.11 14.95
C GLN A 5 4.39 -3.48 14.19
N VAL A 6 4.49 -3.81 12.92
CA VAL A 6 5.41 -3.17 11.98
C VAL A 6 4.58 -2.32 11.03
N GLY A 7 4.74 -0.99 11.10
CA GLY A 7 3.91 -0.06 10.35
C GLY A 7 2.49 0.11 10.89
N GLY A 8 1.64 0.70 10.08
CA GLY A 8 0.25 0.98 10.41
C GLY A 8 -0.66 -0.22 10.18
N ILE A 9 -1.33 -0.72 11.22
CA ILE A 9 -2.34 -1.76 11.08
C ILE A 9 -3.61 -1.41 11.85
N ASP A 10 -4.76 -1.68 11.25
CA ASP A 10 -6.05 -1.47 11.91
C ASP A 10 -6.32 -2.58 12.92
N ARG A 11 -6.19 -2.27 14.20
CA ARG A 11 -6.38 -3.23 15.29
C ARG A 11 -7.79 -3.83 15.35
N ARG A 12 -8.79 -3.18 14.75
CA ARG A 12 -10.18 -3.68 14.71
C ARG A 12 -10.30 -5.01 13.96
N VAL A 13 -9.39 -5.30 13.05
CA VAL A 13 -9.45 -6.46 12.16
C VAL A 13 -8.43 -7.55 12.47
N ILE A 14 -7.69 -7.45 13.57
CA ILE A 14 -6.61 -8.40 13.91
C ILE A 14 -7.16 -9.64 14.62
N CYS A 15 -8.02 -9.46 15.64
CA CYS A 15 -8.47 -10.53 16.50
C CYS A 15 -9.17 -11.66 15.74
N GLY A 16 -8.81 -12.90 16.03
CA GLY A 16 -9.35 -14.10 15.39
C GLY A 16 -8.79 -14.38 13.98
N LYS A 17 -7.83 -13.59 13.50
CA LYS A 17 -7.21 -13.83 12.19
C LYS A 17 -6.18 -14.94 12.26
N ALA A 18 -6.23 -15.84 11.28
CA ALA A 18 -5.18 -16.81 11.04
C ALA A 18 -3.90 -16.11 10.57
N VAL A 19 -2.76 -16.59 11.06
CA VAL A 19 -1.44 -16.06 10.75
C VAL A 19 -0.44 -17.16 10.46
N THR A 20 0.65 -16.78 9.84
CA THR A 20 1.84 -17.61 9.61
C THR A 20 3.03 -16.92 10.25
N VAL A 21 3.82 -17.67 11.03
CA VAL A 21 4.95 -17.16 11.82
C VAL A 21 6.25 -17.75 11.29
N GLY A 22 7.24 -16.88 11.09
CA GLY A 22 8.60 -17.23 10.74
C GLY A 22 8.78 -17.92 9.38
N GLU A 23 10.04 -18.27 9.08
CA GLU A 23 10.40 -18.95 7.84
C GLU A 23 9.85 -20.39 7.78
N SER A 24 9.72 -21.04 8.95
CA SER A 24 9.11 -22.37 9.09
C SER A 24 7.60 -22.37 8.84
N LYS A 25 7.00 -21.21 8.61
CA LYS A 25 5.57 -21.02 8.29
C LYS A 25 4.62 -21.65 9.31
N VAL A 26 4.94 -21.53 10.59
CA VAL A 26 4.13 -22.07 11.68
C VAL A 26 2.77 -21.38 11.68
N LYS A 27 1.70 -22.17 11.70
CA LYS A 27 0.33 -21.62 11.73
C LYS A 27 -0.06 -21.20 13.13
N GLY A 28 -0.78 -20.10 13.22
CA GLY A 28 -1.28 -19.57 14.46
C GLY A 28 -2.54 -18.73 14.25
N VAL A 29 -3.08 -18.23 15.33
CA VAL A 29 -4.23 -17.35 15.34
C VAL A 29 -4.02 -16.21 16.32
N PHE A 30 -4.47 -15.00 15.97
CA PHE A 30 -4.54 -13.90 16.93
C PHE A 30 -5.62 -14.16 17.96
N GLY A 31 -5.18 -14.45 19.18
CA GLY A 31 -6.05 -14.69 20.32
C GLY A 31 -6.48 -13.41 21.01
N ILE A 32 -7.63 -13.49 21.67
CA ILE A 32 -8.14 -12.47 22.57
C ILE A 32 -8.70 -13.11 23.84
N LYS A 33 -8.84 -12.32 24.89
CA LYS A 33 -9.49 -12.76 26.12
C LYS A 33 -10.94 -13.21 25.83
N PRO A 34 -11.37 -14.39 26.35
CA PRO A 34 -12.72 -14.89 26.13
C PRO A 34 -13.79 -13.89 26.56
N VAL A 35 -14.87 -13.80 25.79
CA VAL A 35 -15.94 -12.80 25.99
C VAL A 35 -16.62 -12.88 27.35
N HIS A 36 -16.76 -14.08 27.93
CA HIS A 36 -17.38 -14.29 29.26
C HIS A 36 -16.48 -13.86 30.41
N LEU A 37 -15.18 -13.71 30.21
CA LEU A 37 -14.22 -13.19 31.18
C LEU A 37 -13.95 -11.69 30.98
N SER A 38 -14.51 -11.07 29.96
CA SER A 38 -14.33 -9.66 29.65
C SER A 38 -15.43 -8.81 30.28
N GLY A 39 -15.06 -7.72 30.96
CA GLY A 39 -15.99 -6.71 31.45
C GLY A 39 -16.70 -5.97 30.33
N THR A 40 -17.78 -5.24 30.64
CA THR A 40 -18.56 -4.48 29.64
C THR A 40 -17.68 -3.52 28.84
N GLU A 41 -16.85 -2.74 29.52
CA GLU A 41 -15.93 -1.81 28.85
C GLU A 41 -14.88 -2.48 27.94
N GLU A 42 -14.41 -3.68 28.30
CA GLU A 42 -13.45 -4.43 27.46
C GLU A 42 -14.11 -4.96 26.18
N LYS A 43 -15.39 -5.25 26.21
CA LYS A 43 -16.16 -5.71 25.04
C LYS A 43 -16.40 -4.59 24.02
N GLU A 44 -16.51 -3.35 24.51
CA GLU A 44 -16.78 -2.16 23.70
C GLU A 44 -15.50 -1.51 23.14
N LYS A 45 -14.33 -1.84 23.69
CA LYS A 45 -13.04 -1.25 23.29
C LYS A 45 -12.21 -2.20 22.43
N ILE A 46 -11.55 -1.62 21.43
CA ILE A 46 -10.57 -2.36 20.63
C ILE A 46 -9.36 -2.68 21.53
N PRO A 47 -8.94 -3.96 21.65
CA PRO A 47 -7.79 -4.31 22.46
C PRO A 47 -6.52 -3.58 22.02
N SER A 48 -5.66 -3.20 22.97
CA SER A 48 -4.31 -2.73 22.65
C SER A 48 -3.43 -3.91 22.19
N MET A 49 -2.37 -3.64 21.42
CA MET A 49 -1.43 -4.69 20.96
C MET A 49 -0.85 -5.49 22.14
N GLU A 50 -0.57 -4.85 23.25
CA GLU A 50 -0.07 -5.50 24.48
C GLU A 50 -1.00 -6.60 25.03
N LYS A 51 -2.32 -6.48 24.77
CA LYS A 51 -3.34 -7.45 25.17
C LYS A 51 -3.60 -8.52 24.12
N MET A 52 -3.04 -8.38 22.93
CA MET A 52 -3.12 -9.36 21.86
C MET A 52 -1.95 -10.33 21.94
N TYR A 53 -2.15 -11.51 21.43
CA TYR A 53 -1.11 -12.53 21.32
C TYR A 53 -1.39 -13.45 20.13
N VAL A 54 -0.36 -14.14 19.66
CA VAL A 54 -0.51 -15.20 18.67
C VAL A 54 -0.42 -16.54 19.39
N ASP A 55 -1.45 -17.34 19.23
CA ASP A 55 -1.49 -18.72 19.68
C ASP A 55 -1.04 -19.63 18.53
N ILE A 56 -0.03 -20.45 18.81
CA ILE A 56 0.51 -21.47 17.86
C ILE A 56 0.30 -22.91 18.40
N GLY A 57 -0.50 -23.08 19.46
CA GLY A 57 -0.76 -24.37 20.09
C GLY A 57 0.37 -24.86 21.00
N ALA A 58 1.36 -24.05 21.34
CA ALA A 58 2.45 -24.42 22.23
C ALA A 58 2.02 -24.29 23.70
N GLU A 59 2.32 -25.31 24.50
CA GLU A 59 1.96 -25.37 25.94
C GLU A 59 3.01 -24.68 26.84
N SER A 60 4.23 -24.49 26.34
CA SER A 60 5.30 -23.81 27.07
C SER A 60 6.16 -22.91 26.18
N ARG A 61 6.97 -22.06 26.83
CA ARG A 61 7.96 -21.24 26.14
C ARG A 61 9.00 -22.09 25.42
N GLU A 62 9.46 -23.16 26.07
CA GLU A 62 10.46 -24.07 25.52
C GLU A 62 9.93 -24.78 24.27
N GLN A 63 8.69 -25.23 24.31
CA GLN A 63 8.03 -25.82 23.16
C GLN A 63 7.86 -24.81 22.02
N ALA A 64 7.44 -23.59 22.31
CA ALA A 64 7.31 -22.52 21.32
C ALA A 64 8.65 -22.24 20.62
N LEU A 65 9.75 -22.19 21.36
CA LEU A 65 11.10 -21.97 20.84
C LEU A 65 11.63 -23.10 19.95
N CYS A 66 11.00 -24.29 19.98
CA CYS A 66 11.30 -25.34 18.99
C CYS A 66 10.76 -25.03 17.58
N PHE A 67 9.82 -24.12 17.47
CA PHE A 67 9.12 -23.80 16.22
C PHE A 67 9.40 -22.40 15.68
N VAL A 68 9.60 -21.43 16.59
CA VAL A 68 9.72 -20.01 16.27
C VAL A 68 10.80 -19.32 17.11
N ASN A 69 11.37 -18.26 16.58
CA ASN A 69 12.38 -17.45 17.25
C ASN A 69 11.85 -16.06 17.60
N VAL A 70 12.53 -15.42 18.55
CA VAL A 70 12.30 -13.99 18.79
C VAL A 70 12.78 -13.19 17.58
N GLY A 71 11.93 -12.30 17.08
CA GLY A 71 12.21 -11.53 15.86
C GLY A 71 11.57 -12.11 14.58
N ASP A 72 10.98 -13.29 14.65
CA ASP A 72 10.25 -13.86 13.53
C ASP A 72 9.05 -12.99 13.14
N TYR A 73 8.86 -12.81 11.83
CA TYR A 73 7.70 -12.09 11.30
C TYR A 73 6.42 -12.90 11.44
N VAL A 74 5.35 -12.19 11.79
CA VAL A 74 3.99 -12.71 11.80
C VAL A 74 3.21 -12.04 10.67
N VAL A 75 2.70 -12.83 9.74
CA VAL A 75 1.93 -12.33 8.60
C VAL A 75 0.53 -12.95 8.57
N PHE A 76 -0.47 -12.20 8.11
CA PHE A 76 -1.80 -12.75 7.92
C PHE A 76 -1.80 -13.90 6.92
N ASP A 77 -2.53 -14.95 7.23
CA ASP A 77 -2.70 -16.12 6.37
C ASP A 77 -3.91 -15.93 5.45
N THR A 78 -3.81 -14.93 4.57
CA THR A 78 -4.87 -14.58 3.64
C THR A 78 -4.57 -15.18 2.27
N PRO A 79 -5.47 -16.03 1.73
CA PRO A 79 -5.32 -16.56 0.39
C PRO A 79 -5.49 -15.46 -0.66
N PHE A 80 -4.82 -15.64 -1.80
CA PHE A 80 -5.10 -14.87 -2.99
C PHE A 80 -6.38 -15.39 -3.65
N LEU A 81 -7.31 -14.49 -3.97
CA LEU A 81 -8.53 -14.79 -4.71
C LEU A 81 -8.72 -13.74 -5.80
N CYS A 82 -8.93 -14.19 -7.03
CA CYS A 82 -9.38 -13.35 -8.13
C CYS A 82 -10.75 -13.86 -8.60
N ARG A 83 -11.77 -13.02 -8.54
CA ARG A 83 -13.13 -13.35 -8.96
C ARG A 83 -13.88 -12.10 -9.42
N ASP A 84 -14.60 -12.23 -10.53
CA ASP A 84 -15.45 -11.18 -11.10
C ASP A 84 -14.71 -9.84 -11.28
N GLY A 85 -13.47 -9.91 -11.79
CA GLY A 85 -12.61 -8.74 -12.01
C GLY A 85 -12.07 -8.09 -10.73
N ARG A 86 -12.23 -8.73 -9.55
CA ARG A 86 -11.71 -8.24 -8.27
C ARG A 86 -10.65 -9.18 -7.73
N ILE A 87 -9.61 -8.58 -7.16
CA ILE A 87 -8.53 -9.28 -6.48
C ILE A 87 -8.66 -9.02 -4.98
N PHE A 88 -8.63 -10.10 -4.21
CA PHE A 88 -8.64 -10.11 -2.75
C PHE A 88 -7.32 -10.71 -2.29
N ALA A 89 -6.51 -9.95 -1.59
CA ALA A 89 -5.24 -10.43 -1.06
C ALA A 89 -4.74 -9.54 0.08
N LYS A 90 -3.73 -10.00 0.80
CA LYS A 90 -2.97 -9.17 1.74
C LYS A 90 -1.90 -8.37 0.98
N ALA A 91 -1.51 -7.24 1.56
CA ALA A 91 -0.39 -6.42 1.09
C ALA A 91 -0.50 -6.08 -0.43
N LEU A 92 -1.71 -5.75 -0.89
CA LEU A 92 -1.91 -5.15 -2.21
C LEU A 92 -1.32 -3.74 -2.25
N ASP A 93 -1.22 -3.10 -1.12
CA ASP A 93 -0.33 -2.01 -0.78
C ASP A 93 1.01 -2.59 -0.26
N ASP A 94 2.17 -2.50 -0.98
CA ASP A 94 2.14 -2.04 -2.36
C ASP A 94 2.70 -3.10 -3.34
N ARG A 95 2.18 -4.30 -3.25
CA ARG A 95 2.51 -5.36 -4.24
C ARG A 95 1.88 -5.08 -5.61
N ALA A 96 0.80 -4.31 -5.63
CA ALA A 96 0.13 -3.94 -6.87
C ALA A 96 0.93 -2.91 -7.67
N GLY A 97 1.48 -1.87 -7.03
CA GLY A 97 2.40 -0.95 -7.67
C GLY A 97 3.70 -1.63 -8.12
N CYS A 98 4.23 -2.54 -7.31
CA CYS A 98 5.36 -3.38 -7.73
C CYS A 98 5.06 -4.15 -9.03
N LEU A 99 3.85 -4.71 -9.18
CA LEU A 99 3.45 -5.40 -10.41
C LEU A 99 3.42 -4.46 -11.60
N VAL A 100 2.90 -3.24 -11.43
CA VAL A 100 2.90 -2.22 -12.50
C VAL A 100 4.33 -1.95 -12.98
N LEU A 101 5.27 -1.72 -12.06
CA LEU A 101 6.67 -1.49 -12.43
C LEU A 101 7.32 -2.71 -13.12
N ILE A 102 7.01 -3.93 -12.67
CA ILE A 102 7.49 -5.16 -13.31
C ILE A 102 6.94 -5.29 -14.73
N GLU A 103 5.68 -4.98 -14.97
CA GLU A 103 5.10 -5.03 -16.31
C GLU A 103 5.72 -3.96 -17.24
N MET A 104 6.05 -2.78 -16.72
CA MET A 104 6.80 -1.75 -17.46
C MET A 104 8.21 -2.23 -17.84
N LEU A 105 8.92 -2.90 -16.92
CA LEU A 105 10.26 -3.45 -17.19
C LEU A 105 10.29 -4.52 -18.28
N LYS A 106 9.16 -5.14 -18.59
CA LYS A 106 9.04 -6.10 -19.70
C LYS A 106 8.87 -5.42 -21.06
N GLN A 107 8.58 -4.12 -21.07
CA GLN A 107 8.37 -3.36 -22.29
C GLN A 107 9.69 -2.84 -22.85
N ARG A 108 9.67 -2.52 -24.15
CA ARG A 108 10.74 -1.73 -24.77
C ARG A 108 10.43 -0.26 -24.49
N LEU A 109 11.14 0.33 -23.55
CA LEU A 109 11.02 1.75 -23.22
C LEU A 109 11.73 2.61 -24.27
N ALA A 110 11.17 3.78 -24.56
CA ALA A 110 11.78 4.74 -25.48
C ALA A 110 12.94 5.52 -24.84
N TYR A 111 12.92 5.65 -23.52
CA TYR A 111 13.89 6.43 -22.74
C TYR A 111 14.45 5.63 -21.56
N ASP A 112 15.62 6.02 -21.09
CA ASP A 112 16.21 5.45 -19.88
C ASP A 112 15.41 5.83 -18.63
N MET A 113 15.07 4.82 -17.83
CA MET A 113 14.31 4.97 -16.58
C MET A 113 14.92 4.11 -15.48
N HIS A 114 14.90 4.62 -14.24
CA HIS A 114 15.27 3.87 -13.05
C HIS A 114 14.02 3.34 -12.36
N PHE A 115 13.96 2.04 -12.10
CA PHE A 115 12.90 1.38 -11.36
C PHE A 115 13.41 0.99 -9.98
N SER A 116 12.85 1.58 -8.94
CA SER A 116 13.27 1.35 -7.56
C SER A 116 12.16 0.65 -6.78
N PHE A 117 12.44 -0.57 -6.29
CA PHE A 117 11.58 -1.30 -5.37
C PHE A 117 12.10 -1.05 -3.96
N LEU A 118 11.41 -0.19 -3.22
CA LEU A 118 11.91 0.38 -1.99
C LEU A 118 11.47 -0.41 -0.77
N VAL A 119 12.25 -0.35 0.29
CA VAL A 119 11.97 -1.01 1.55
C VAL A 119 11.58 0.01 2.62
N GLN A 120 10.80 -0.45 3.60
CA GLN A 120 10.47 0.34 4.79
C GLN A 120 9.68 1.62 4.48
N GLU A 121 8.83 1.60 3.46
CA GLU A 121 7.87 2.68 3.21
C GLU A 121 6.93 2.83 4.39
N GLU A 122 6.28 1.74 4.84
CA GLU A 122 5.27 1.62 5.91
C GLU A 122 5.76 2.05 7.30
N VAL A 123 7.07 2.19 7.48
CA VAL A 123 7.70 2.62 8.74
C VAL A 123 8.43 3.96 8.63
N GLY A 124 8.09 4.75 7.63
CA GLY A 124 8.54 6.14 7.50
C GLY A 124 9.37 6.45 6.28
N LEU A 125 9.08 5.87 5.10
CA LEU A 125 9.65 6.20 3.79
C LEU A 125 11.20 6.04 3.74
N ARG A 126 11.75 5.10 4.51
CA ARG A 126 13.20 5.07 4.80
C ARG A 126 14.03 4.72 3.58
N GLY A 127 13.58 3.77 2.78
CA GLY A 127 14.27 3.36 1.55
C GLY A 127 14.27 4.46 0.49
N ALA A 128 13.20 5.24 0.41
CA ALA A 128 13.02 6.27 -0.61
C ALA A 128 14.05 7.39 -0.51
N ALA A 129 14.36 7.84 0.69
CA ALA A 129 15.37 8.89 0.91
C ALA A 129 16.76 8.47 0.41
N ALA A 130 17.17 7.23 0.71
CA ALA A 130 18.46 6.70 0.28
C ALA A 130 18.52 6.47 -1.24
N ALA A 131 17.45 5.92 -1.83
CA ALA A 131 17.37 5.68 -3.25
C ALA A 131 17.37 6.98 -4.05
N ALA A 132 16.54 7.95 -3.68
CA ALA A 132 16.49 9.24 -4.35
C ALA A 132 17.81 10.01 -4.26
N TYR A 133 18.51 9.91 -3.13
CA TYR A 133 19.84 10.48 -2.98
C TYR A 133 20.86 9.86 -3.95
N THR A 134 20.81 8.54 -4.13
CA THR A 134 21.77 7.79 -4.96
C THR A 134 21.48 7.94 -6.44
N VAL A 135 20.21 7.84 -6.83
CA VAL A 135 19.77 7.91 -8.23
C VAL A 135 19.85 9.35 -8.75
N GLU A 136 19.58 10.34 -7.88
CA GLU A 136 19.53 11.77 -8.24
C GLU A 136 18.58 12.01 -9.43
N PRO A 137 17.31 11.60 -9.34
CA PRO A 137 16.41 11.63 -10.47
C PRO A 137 15.99 13.06 -10.80
N TYR A 138 15.80 13.33 -12.08
CA TYR A 138 15.20 14.57 -12.60
C TYR A 138 13.73 14.69 -12.19
N ALA A 139 13.00 13.58 -12.28
CA ALA A 139 11.59 13.47 -11.91
C ALA A 139 11.32 12.14 -11.20
N GLY A 140 10.31 12.11 -10.33
CA GLY A 140 9.89 10.91 -9.62
C GLY A 140 8.41 10.61 -9.83
N ILE A 141 8.09 9.39 -10.25
CA ILE A 141 6.72 8.86 -10.27
C ILE A 141 6.64 7.79 -9.19
N VAL A 142 5.78 7.99 -8.21
CA VAL A 142 5.49 7.01 -7.16
C VAL A 142 4.23 6.27 -7.54
N VAL A 143 4.33 4.94 -7.56
CA VAL A 143 3.21 4.04 -7.84
C VAL A 143 2.93 3.28 -6.56
N GLU A 144 1.70 3.36 -6.06
CA GLU A 144 1.29 2.80 -4.78
C GLU A 144 -0.20 2.47 -4.77
N SER A 145 -0.70 1.95 -3.65
CA SER A 145 -2.14 1.87 -3.41
C SER A 145 -2.62 3.01 -2.52
N THR A 146 -3.87 3.45 -2.69
CA THR A 146 -4.47 4.49 -1.85
C THR A 146 -5.85 4.08 -1.37
N THR A 147 -6.26 4.60 -0.20
CA THR A 147 -7.53 4.25 0.44
C THR A 147 -8.72 4.61 -0.44
N ALA A 148 -9.47 3.62 -0.88
CA ALA A 148 -10.81 3.80 -1.41
C ALA A 148 -11.81 3.75 -0.25
N ALA A 149 -12.37 4.88 0.12
CA ALA A 149 -13.34 4.97 1.20
C ALA A 149 -14.79 4.84 0.69
N ASP A 150 -14.99 4.20 -0.45
CA ASP A 150 -16.27 3.98 -1.14
C ASP A 150 -17.05 2.77 -0.60
N THR A 151 -17.07 2.64 0.72
CA THR A 151 -17.74 1.54 1.42
C THR A 151 -19.13 1.96 1.93
N ALA A 152 -19.98 0.96 2.22
CA ALA A 152 -21.32 1.22 2.73
C ALA A 152 -21.29 2.12 3.97
N GLY A 153 -22.18 3.12 4.00
CA GLY A 153 -22.30 4.07 5.11
C GLY A 153 -21.32 5.26 5.07
N VAL A 154 -20.45 5.34 4.05
CA VAL A 154 -19.59 6.50 3.84
C VAL A 154 -20.20 7.44 2.81
N ASP A 155 -20.47 8.69 3.22
CA ASP A 155 -20.94 9.74 2.33
C ASP A 155 -19.95 9.99 1.18
N SER A 156 -20.48 10.25 -0.01
CA SER A 156 -19.65 10.44 -1.22
C SER A 156 -18.66 11.59 -1.10
N SER A 157 -18.99 12.63 -0.35
CA SER A 157 -18.11 13.78 -0.10
C SER A 157 -16.90 13.46 0.79
N ARG A 158 -16.92 12.30 1.46
CA ARG A 158 -15.86 11.82 2.35
C ARG A 158 -15.04 10.68 1.74
N GLN A 159 -15.39 10.24 0.54
CA GLN A 159 -14.66 9.21 -0.19
C GLN A 159 -13.36 9.80 -0.77
N VAL A 160 -12.25 9.12 -0.54
CA VAL A 160 -10.92 9.56 -1.03
C VAL A 160 -10.79 9.27 -2.53
N CYS A 161 -11.22 8.09 -2.93
CA CYS A 161 -11.34 7.61 -4.30
C CYS A 161 -12.31 6.42 -4.34
N ARG A 162 -12.57 5.85 -5.52
CA ARG A 162 -13.52 4.75 -5.72
C ARG A 162 -12.91 3.62 -6.52
N LEU A 163 -13.23 2.38 -6.14
CA LEU A 163 -12.94 1.21 -6.96
C LEU A 163 -13.75 1.25 -8.28
N GLY A 164 -13.11 0.84 -9.37
CA GLY A 164 -13.71 0.81 -10.70
C GLY A 164 -13.75 2.17 -11.40
N GLU A 165 -13.18 3.21 -10.79
CA GLU A 165 -13.06 4.55 -11.40
C GLU A 165 -11.62 4.86 -11.88
N GLY A 166 -10.77 3.84 -11.96
CA GLY A 166 -9.45 3.91 -12.58
C GLY A 166 -8.35 4.49 -11.70
N ALA A 167 -7.26 4.87 -12.34
CA ALA A 167 -6.07 5.38 -11.68
C ALA A 167 -6.34 6.64 -10.86
N VAL A 168 -5.78 6.71 -9.67
CA VAL A 168 -5.93 7.86 -8.76
C VAL A 168 -4.71 8.75 -8.87
N VAL A 169 -4.89 9.95 -9.39
CA VAL A 169 -3.83 10.95 -9.49
C VAL A 169 -3.90 11.90 -8.30
N SER A 170 -2.79 12.05 -7.59
CA SER A 170 -2.71 12.90 -6.40
C SER A 170 -2.20 14.30 -6.75
N PHE A 171 -2.86 15.35 -6.25
CA PHE A 171 -2.37 16.73 -6.35
C PHE A 171 -1.73 17.20 -5.04
N MET A 172 -2.10 16.57 -3.91
CA MET A 172 -1.55 16.84 -2.59
C MET A 172 -1.87 15.71 -1.62
N ASP A 173 -0.95 15.42 -0.71
CA ASP A 173 -1.17 14.61 0.48
C ASP A 173 -0.59 15.30 1.73
N ARG A 174 -0.45 14.60 2.86
CA ARG A 174 0.06 15.20 4.10
C ARG A 174 1.56 15.51 4.08
N ARG A 175 2.30 14.97 3.13
CA ARG A 175 3.76 15.11 3.04
C ARG A 175 4.23 15.82 1.78
N THR A 176 3.39 15.85 0.73
CA THR A 176 3.80 16.31 -0.60
C THR A 176 2.74 17.20 -1.23
N ILE A 177 3.15 18.33 -1.77
CA ILE A 177 2.41 19.09 -2.79
C ILE A 177 3.03 18.68 -4.11
N TYR A 178 2.27 17.94 -4.90
CA TYR A 178 2.76 17.37 -6.15
C TYR A 178 2.92 18.43 -7.24
N ASP A 179 3.84 18.16 -8.17
CA ASP A 179 4.06 19.03 -9.31
C ASP A 179 2.78 19.20 -10.14
N LYS A 180 2.42 20.47 -10.38
CA LYS A 180 1.14 20.82 -11.00
C LYS A 180 1.03 20.36 -12.45
N ASP A 181 2.13 20.42 -13.19
CA ASP A 181 2.12 20.06 -14.60
C ASP A 181 2.12 18.53 -14.72
N TYR A 182 2.83 17.82 -13.84
CA TYR A 182 2.85 16.36 -13.82
C TYR A 182 1.51 15.74 -13.44
N TYR A 183 0.76 16.27 -12.45
CA TYR A 183 -0.54 15.68 -12.16
C TYR A 183 -1.57 15.94 -13.25
N LYS A 184 -1.50 17.10 -13.93
CA LYS A 184 -2.34 17.37 -15.10
C LYS A 184 -1.98 16.48 -16.28
N LEU A 185 -0.68 16.29 -16.51
CA LEU A 185 -0.18 15.38 -17.53
C LEU A 185 -0.67 13.95 -17.28
N ALA A 186 -0.57 13.45 -16.05
CA ALA A 186 -1.04 12.11 -15.70
C ALA A 186 -2.54 11.92 -15.96
N LEU A 187 -3.37 12.90 -15.60
CA LEU A 187 -4.80 12.88 -15.92
C LEU A 187 -5.04 12.84 -17.44
N HIS A 188 -4.30 13.66 -18.17
CA HIS A 188 -4.41 13.69 -19.65
C HIS A 188 -3.97 12.36 -20.28
N CYS A 189 -2.86 11.78 -19.80
CA CYS A 189 -2.33 10.51 -20.30
C CYS A 189 -3.33 9.37 -20.12
N GLY A 190 -3.95 9.24 -18.95
CA GLY A 190 -4.98 8.22 -18.73
C GLY A 190 -6.21 8.42 -19.60
N GLN A 191 -6.69 9.66 -19.74
CA GLN A 191 -7.79 9.99 -20.64
C GLN A 191 -7.44 9.66 -22.12
N HIS A 192 -6.22 9.97 -22.54
CA HIS A 192 -5.75 9.66 -23.89
C HIS A 192 -5.63 8.15 -24.14
N ALA A 193 -5.22 7.38 -23.13
CA ALA A 193 -5.21 5.92 -23.19
C ALA A 193 -6.62 5.30 -23.23
N GLY A 194 -7.66 6.09 -23.02
CA GLY A 194 -9.04 5.61 -22.95
C GLY A 194 -9.36 4.84 -21.67
N VAL A 195 -8.52 4.96 -20.65
CA VAL A 195 -8.77 4.37 -19.33
C VAL A 195 -9.37 5.39 -18.37
N LYS A 196 -10.07 4.92 -17.34
CA LYS A 196 -10.60 5.79 -16.31
C LYS A 196 -9.48 6.36 -15.45
N VAL A 197 -9.60 7.63 -15.11
CA VAL A 197 -8.71 8.32 -14.16
C VAL A 197 -9.53 9.20 -13.25
N GLN A 198 -9.13 9.28 -11.99
CA GLN A 198 -9.78 10.12 -11.00
C GLN A 198 -8.75 10.93 -10.21
N LEU A 199 -9.14 12.09 -9.74
CA LEU A 199 -8.33 12.91 -8.85
C LEU A 199 -8.57 12.47 -7.40
N LYS A 200 -7.53 12.35 -6.59
CA LYS A 200 -7.65 12.07 -5.16
C LYS A 200 -8.44 13.18 -4.47
N GLN A 201 -9.56 12.82 -3.81
CA GLN A 201 -10.52 13.80 -3.27
C GLN A 201 -10.17 14.32 -1.88
N ALA A 202 -9.18 13.72 -1.20
CA ALA A 202 -8.82 14.11 0.16
C ALA A 202 -7.31 14.16 0.39
N VAL A 203 -6.89 15.13 1.18
CA VAL A 203 -5.49 15.27 1.63
C VAL A 203 -5.26 14.32 2.80
N THR A 204 -5.00 13.06 2.49
CA THR A 204 -4.79 11.99 3.48
C THR A 204 -3.56 11.16 3.16
N GLY A 205 -2.96 10.54 4.19
CA GLY A 205 -1.78 9.69 4.04
C GLY A 205 -0.53 10.45 3.61
N GLY A 206 0.40 9.73 3.07
CA GLY A 206 1.65 10.17 2.48
C GLY A 206 2.33 8.92 1.95
N ASN A 207 3.30 9.07 1.08
CA ASN A 207 4.03 7.99 0.42
C ASN A 207 5.49 8.38 0.18
N ASP A 208 6.23 7.54 -0.52
CA ASP A 208 7.64 7.73 -0.82
C ASP A 208 7.98 9.04 -1.53
N ALA A 209 7.03 9.68 -2.23
CA ALA A 209 7.22 11.01 -2.80
C ALA A 209 7.57 12.05 -1.73
N GLY A 210 7.07 11.87 -0.48
CA GLY A 210 7.39 12.73 0.65
C GLY A 210 8.88 12.74 1.04
N ALA A 211 9.62 11.70 0.70
CA ALA A 211 11.07 11.64 0.87
C ALA A 211 11.81 12.01 -0.42
N ILE A 212 11.29 11.58 -1.57
CA ILE A 212 11.92 11.80 -2.88
C ILE A 212 11.97 13.29 -3.21
N HIS A 213 10.85 14.02 -3.08
CA HIS A 213 10.80 15.44 -3.48
C HIS A 213 11.73 16.35 -2.69
N CYS A 214 12.12 15.94 -1.48
CA CYS A 214 13.06 16.68 -0.63
C CYS A 214 14.52 16.25 -0.83
N SER A 215 14.81 15.31 -1.75
CA SER A 215 16.16 14.81 -1.95
C SER A 215 17.03 15.86 -2.69
N ARG A 216 18.26 16.03 -2.25
CA ARG A 216 19.27 16.94 -2.82
C ARG A 216 18.72 18.36 -3.07
N GLY A 217 18.68 18.82 -4.31
CA GLY A 217 18.17 20.13 -4.72
C GLY A 217 16.65 20.19 -4.88
N GLY A 218 15.95 19.10 -4.62
CA GLY A 218 14.52 18.90 -4.86
C GLY A 218 14.26 18.11 -6.14
N VAL A 219 13.21 17.30 -6.12
CA VAL A 219 12.78 16.46 -7.24
C VAL A 219 11.31 16.72 -7.52
N ARG A 220 10.96 17.03 -8.76
CA ARG A 220 9.56 17.14 -9.19
C ARG A 220 8.90 15.76 -9.09
N THR A 221 7.80 15.64 -8.39
CA THR A 221 7.18 14.33 -8.12
C THR A 221 5.70 14.30 -8.44
N ILE A 222 5.21 13.11 -8.76
CA ILE A 222 3.80 12.76 -8.87
C ILE A 222 3.55 11.39 -8.24
N ALA A 223 2.36 11.20 -7.62
CA ALA A 223 1.88 9.88 -7.24
C ALA A 223 0.66 9.49 -8.06
N ILE A 224 0.72 8.30 -8.64
CA ILE A 224 -0.37 7.66 -9.39
C ILE A 224 -0.68 6.36 -8.67
N SER A 225 -1.85 6.29 -8.06
CA SER A 225 -2.18 5.24 -7.10
C SER A 225 -3.31 4.34 -7.59
N LEU A 226 -3.32 3.12 -7.09
CA LEU A 226 -4.39 2.16 -7.28
C LEU A 226 -5.44 2.34 -6.16
N PRO A 227 -6.74 2.51 -6.47
CA PRO A 227 -7.75 2.52 -5.43
C PRO A 227 -7.83 1.16 -4.74
N CYS A 228 -7.74 1.15 -3.41
CA CYS A 228 -7.69 -0.07 -2.61
C CYS A 228 -8.62 0.04 -1.40
N ARG A 229 -9.58 -0.88 -1.25
CA ARG A 229 -10.39 -1.00 -0.03
C ARG A 229 -9.66 -1.79 1.03
N TYR A 230 -9.88 -1.42 2.30
CA TYR A 230 -9.36 -2.13 3.48
C TYR A 230 -7.83 -2.21 3.51
N ILE A 231 -7.17 -1.18 3.04
CA ILE A 231 -5.72 -1.00 3.18
C ILE A 231 -5.31 -1.10 4.65
N HIS A 232 -4.09 -1.54 4.95
CA HIS A 232 -3.60 -1.77 6.32
C HIS A 232 -4.43 -2.79 7.11
N SER A 233 -4.98 -3.78 6.42
CA SER A 233 -5.71 -4.89 7.03
C SER A 233 -5.23 -6.24 6.52
N GLY A 234 -5.76 -7.31 7.10
CA GLY A 234 -5.39 -8.67 6.67
C GLY A 234 -5.83 -9.04 5.25
N THR A 235 -6.78 -8.30 4.65
CA THR A 235 -7.26 -8.53 3.29
C THR A 235 -7.70 -7.22 2.68
N SER A 236 -7.12 -6.86 1.55
CA SER A 236 -7.48 -5.69 0.76
C SER A 236 -8.19 -6.11 -0.53
N ILE A 237 -8.85 -5.17 -1.19
CA ILE A 237 -9.59 -5.39 -2.44
C ILE A 237 -9.22 -4.33 -3.46
N ILE A 238 -8.84 -4.76 -4.66
CA ILE A 238 -8.65 -3.93 -5.85
C ILE A 238 -9.43 -4.50 -7.03
N THR A 239 -9.52 -3.77 -8.14
CA THR A 239 -10.03 -4.30 -9.40
C THR A 239 -8.93 -4.49 -10.44
N VAL A 240 -9.10 -5.45 -11.33
CA VAL A 240 -8.19 -5.67 -12.46
C VAL A 240 -8.24 -4.48 -13.42
N GLU A 241 -9.42 -3.89 -13.62
CA GLU A 241 -9.62 -2.71 -14.47
C GLU A 241 -8.84 -1.49 -13.96
N ASP A 242 -8.87 -1.24 -12.64
CA ASP A 242 -8.10 -0.15 -12.03
C ASP A 242 -6.59 -0.40 -12.12
N LEU A 243 -6.15 -1.66 -11.96
CA LEU A 243 -4.75 -2.03 -12.10
C LEU A 243 -4.22 -1.75 -13.51
N GLU A 244 -5.00 -2.11 -14.54
CA GLU A 244 -4.68 -1.79 -15.93
C GLU A 244 -4.67 -0.28 -16.17
N ALA A 245 -5.64 0.45 -15.61
CA ALA A 245 -5.71 1.90 -15.73
C ALA A 245 -4.48 2.59 -15.10
N VAL A 246 -4.02 2.09 -13.95
CA VAL A 246 -2.78 2.59 -13.32
C VAL A 246 -1.58 2.31 -14.20
N TYR A 247 -1.44 1.08 -14.72
CA TYR A 247 -0.35 0.73 -15.61
C TYR A 247 -0.27 1.65 -16.83
N GLN A 248 -1.38 1.84 -17.56
CA GLN A 248 -1.44 2.69 -18.76
C GLN A 248 -1.14 4.15 -18.41
N THR A 249 -1.70 4.65 -17.32
CA THR A 249 -1.49 6.05 -16.90
C THR A 249 -0.03 6.29 -16.51
N VAL A 250 0.58 5.37 -15.73
CA VAL A 250 1.99 5.47 -15.31
C VAL A 250 2.92 5.39 -16.52
N PHE A 251 2.71 4.39 -17.38
CA PHE A 251 3.54 4.17 -18.57
C PHE A 251 3.59 5.40 -19.46
N LEU A 252 2.42 5.92 -19.87
CA LEU A 252 2.34 7.09 -20.73
C LEU A 252 2.87 8.37 -20.06
N THR A 253 2.63 8.53 -18.76
CA THR A 253 3.15 9.68 -18.02
C THR A 253 4.68 9.63 -17.96
N ALA A 254 5.25 8.47 -17.67
CA ALA A 254 6.70 8.28 -17.64
C ALA A 254 7.36 8.56 -18.98
N GLU A 255 6.82 8.01 -20.07
CA GLU A 255 7.30 8.25 -21.44
C GLU A 255 7.24 9.74 -21.81
N LYS A 256 6.16 10.44 -21.41
CA LYS A 256 6.03 11.88 -21.69
C LYS A 256 7.01 12.72 -20.88
N ILE A 257 7.20 12.43 -19.58
CA ILE A 257 8.14 13.16 -18.73
C ILE A 257 9.58 12.92 -19.22
N ALA A 258 9.93 11.66 -19.55
CA ALA A 258 11.28 11.33 -20.03
C ALA A 258 11.60 11.87 -21.42
N GLY A 259 10.58 12.06 -22.27
CA GLY A 259 10.75 12.58 -23.64
C GLY A 259 10.63 14.10 -23.77
N ASP A 260 10.35 14.81 -22.68
CA ASP A 260 10.19 16.27 -22.71
C ASP A 260 11.52 16.95 -22.39
N GLU A 261 12.22 17.40 -23.43
CA GLU A 261 13.49 18.14 -23.32
C GLU A 261 13.31 19.57 -22.76
N THR A 262 12.07 20.02 -22.56
CA THR A 262 11.75 21.41 -22.17
C THR A 262 11.25 21.55 -20.75
N VAL A 263 11.11 20.46 -20.01
CA VAL A 263 10.55 20.45 -18.64
C VAL A 263 11.62 20.53 -17.56
#